data_920d687a73bf62812e736e14f63f9744
#
_entry.id   920d687a73bf62812e736e14f63f9744
#
_cell.length_a   1.000
_cell.length_b   1.000
_cell.length_c   1.000
_cell.angle_alpha   90.00
_cell.angle_beta   90.00
_cell.angle_gamma   90.00
#
_symmetry.space_group_name_H-M   'P 1'
#
loop_
_entity.id
_entity.type
_entity.pdbx_description
1 polymer ?
#
loop_
_entity_poly.entity_id
_entity_poly.type
_entity_poly.pdbx_seq_one_letter_code
_entity_poly.pdbx_strand_id
1 'polypeptide(L)'
;MGQQLTMDRFFNALKAQAAALDASRGQPRFATVTSVDPARYAARVKIEPEGVLTGWLPILSPWVGAGWGLVCPPNPGDQVLVLPQEGDGEHGVVCGAAYSDLARPPSAPSGELWLVHRSGSFLKLVADGTVQVNGDLHVAGDVYDRHGSLAQLRGHYNQHTHSNNGASRPNPQD
;
A
#
# COMPACT_ATOMS: atom_id res chain seq x y z
N MET A 1 -1.33 56.72 -25.95
CA MET A 1 -2.28 56.09 -25.03
C MET A 1 -3.01 54.84 -25.62
N GLY A 2 -3.35 54.82 -26.90
CA GLY A 2 -4.07 53.72 -27.55
C GLY A 2 -3.29 52.39 -27.70
N GLN A 3 -1.98 52.44 -27.97
CA GLN A 3 -1.16 51.22 -28.16
C GLN A 3 -0.94 50.40 -26.88
N GLN A 4 -0.83 51.05 -25.74
CA GLN A 4 -0.65 50.39 -24.45
C GLN A 4 -1.88 49.61 -24.02
N LEU A 5 -3.07 50.19 -24.22
CA LEU A 5 -4.36 49.50 -23.99
C LEU A 5 -4.58 48.29 -24.90
N THR A 6 -4.03 48.31 -26.11
CA THR A 6 -4.15 47.18 -27.07
C THR A 6 -3.21 46.04 -26.66
N MET A 7 -2.00 46.36 -26.18
CA MET A 7 -1.01 45.38 -25.70
C MET A 7 -1.50 44.69 -24.42
N ASP A 8 -2.04 45.45 -23.46
CA ASP A 8 -2.61 44.93 -22.23
C ASP A 8 -3.79 43.95 -22.48
N ARG A 9 -4.63 44.30 -23.43
CA ARG A 9 -5.74 43.42 -23.88
C ARG A 9 -5.23 42.13 -24.51
N PHE A 10 -4.19 42.21 -25.34
CA PHE A 10 -3.56 41.05 -25.95
C PHE A 10 -2.94 40.14 -24.87
N PHE A 11 -2.18 40.67 -23.92
CA PHE A 11 -1.58 39.87 -22.82
C PHE A 11 -2.67 39.28 -21.92
N ASN A 12 -3.73 39.99 -21.64
CA ASN A 12 -4.85 39.46 -20.85
C ASN A 12 -5.59 38.34 -21.59
N ALA A 13 -5.80 38.46 -22.90
CA ALA A 13 -6.38 37.40 -23.71
C ALA A 13 -5.48 36.15 -23.75
N LEU A 14 -4.16 36.35 -23.90
CA LEU A 14 -3.20 35.26 -23.90
C LEU A 14 -3.14 34.52 -22.52
N LYS A 15 -3.17 35.29 -21.43
CA LYS A 15 -3.25 34.74 -20.07
C LYS A 15 -4.55 33.96 -19.86
N ALA A 16 -5.67 34.48 -20.31
CA ALA A 16 -6.97 33.82 -20.21
C ALA A 16 -7.01 32.52 -21.03
N GLN A 17 -6.40 32.51 -22.22
CA GLN A 17 -6.31 31.32 -23.05
C GLN A 17 -5.37 30.27 -22.44
N ALA A 18 -4.23 30.68 -21.88
CA ALA A 18 -3.32 29.80 -21.17
C ALA A 18 -4.00 29.18 -19.92
N ALA A 19 -4.70 29.97 -19.14
CA ALA A 19 -5.48 29.50 -17.99
C ALA A 19 -6.62 28.54 -18.39
N ALA A 20 -7.30 28.79 -19.52
CA ALA A 20 -8.32 27.88 -20.04
C ALA A 20 -7.74 26.54 -20.50
N LEU A 21 -6.56 26.54 -21.14
CA LEU A 21 -5.84 25.33 -21.53
C LEU A 21 -5.39 24.54 -20.32
N ASP A 22 -4.91 25.21 -19.27
CA ASP A 22 -4.47 24.57 -18.04
C ASP A 22 -5.66 23.99 -17.26
N ALA A 23 -6.79 24.69 -17.24
CA ALA A 23 -8.04 24.23 -16.63
C ALA A 23 -8.68 23.04 -17.36
N SER A 24 -8.39 22.85 -18.66
CA SER A 24 -8.87 21.71 -19.43
C SER A 24 -8.08 20.42 -19.21
N ARG A 25 -6.90 20.52 -18.61
CA ARG A 25 -6.07 19.35 -18.29
C ARG A 25 -6.50 18.74 -16.97
N GLY A 26 -6.63 17.43 -16.96
CA GLY A 26 -6.86 16.67 -15.73
C GLY A 26 -5.72 16.92 -14.75
N GLN A 27 -6.05 17.30 -13.53
CA GLN A 27 -5.11 17.52 -12.44
C GLN A 27 -5.14 16.33 -11.47
N PRO A 28 -4.04 16.04 -10.74
CA PRO A 28 -4.08 15.08 -9.64
C PRO A 28 -5.18 15.43 -8.63
N ARG A 29 -6.01 14.46 -8.27
CA ARG A 29 -7.18 14.68 -7.41
C ARG A 29 -7.29 13.60 -6.34
N PHE A 30 -7.75 13.98 -5.17
CA PHE A 30 -8.23 13.01 -4.20
C PHE A 30 -9.59 12.46 -4.63
N ALA A 31 -9.78 11.19 -4.34
CA ALA A 31 -11.00 10.47 -4.66
C ALA A 31 -11.32 9.45 -3.57
N THR A 32 -12.58 9.04 -3.48
CA THR A 32 -13.03 7.97 -2.59
C THR A 32 -13.27 6.70 -3.40
N VAL A 33 -12.71 5.58 -2.99
CA VAL A 33 -12.93 4.28 -3.62
C VAL A 33 -14.38 3.86 -3.45
N THR A 34 -15.05 3.51 -4.56
CA THR A 34 -16.44 3.02 -4.54
C THR A 34 -16.53 1.52 -4.76
N SER A 35 -15.63 0.95 -5.55
CA SER A 35 -15.54 -0.49 -5.79
C SER A 35 -14.14 -0.89 -6.23
N VAL A 36 -13.78 -2.16 -5.97
CA VAL A 36 -12.47 -2.74 -6.30
C VAL A 36 -12.68 -4.03 -7.07
N ASP A 37 -11.89 -4.23 -8.11
CA ASP A 37 -11.76 -5.48 -8.84
C ASP A 37 -10.37 -6.08 -8.55
N PRO A 38 -10.26 -7.04 -7.62
CA PRO A 38 -8.98 -7.64 -7.27
C PRO A 38 -8.33 -8.43 -8.42
N ALA A 39 -9.14 -9.00 -9.32
CA ALA A 39 -8.63 -9.80 -10.43
C ALA A 39 -7.91 -8.95 -11.48
N ARG A 40 -8.36 -7.71 -11.67
CA ARG A 40 -7.75 -6.73 -12.58
C ARG A 40 -6.78 -5.80 -11.88
N TYR A 41 -6.73 -5.82 -10.55
CA TYR A 41 -6.03 -4.85 -9.72
C TYR A 41 -6.42 -3.42 -10.10
N ALA A 42 -7.74 -3.17 -10.12
CA ALA A 42 -8.36 -1.91 -10.54
C ALA A 42 -9.43 -1.45 -9.54
N ALA A 43 -9.68 -0.15 -9.50
CA ALA A 43 -10.71 0.45 -8.68
C ALA A 43 -11.57 1.42 -9.48
N ARG A 44 -12.82 1.59 -9.05
CA ARG A 44 -13.66 2.73 -9.39
C ARG A 44 -13.65 3.69 -8.24
N VAL A 45 -13.53 4.96 -8.53
CA VAL A 45 -13.44 6.00 -7.53
C VAL A 45 -14.40 7.14 -7.83
N LYS A 46 -14.77 7.86 -6.80
CA LYS A 46 -15.54 9.10 -6.88
C LYS A 46 -14.59 10.26 -6.65
N ILE A 47 -14.38 11.06 -7.71
CA ILE A 47 -13.50 12.24 -7.67
C ILE A 47 -14.16 13.34 -6.82
N GLU A 48 -13.41 13.88 -5.89
CA GLU A 48 -13.88 14.97 -5.02
C GLU A 48 -13.32 16.34 -5.50
N PRO A 49 -14.05 17.44 -5.30
CA PRO A 49 -15.35 17.56 -4.60
C PRO A 49 -16.56 17.35 -5.52
N GLU A 50 -16.40 17.20 -6.84
CA GLU A 50 -17.50 17.16 -7.82
C GLU A 50 -18.36 15.90 -7.71
N GLY A 51 -17.88 14.85 -7.06
CA GLY A 51 -18.58 13.58 -6.88
C GLY A 51 -18.69 12.73 -8.16
N VAL A 52 -17.82 12.96 -9.15
CA VAL A 52 -17.84 12.26 -10.43
C VAL A 52 -17.27 10.85 -10.28
N LEU A 53 -18.04 9.85 -10.73
CA LEU A 53 -17.60 8.47 -10.76
C LEU A 53 -16.75 8.19 -12.00
N THR A 54 -15.62 7.50 -11.80
CA THR A 54 -14.75 7.06 -12.89
C THR A 54 -15.15 5.68 -13.45
N GLY A 55 -14.57 5.32 -14.58
CA GLY A 55 -14.45 3.95 -15.01
C GLY A 55 -13.53 3.13 -14.10
N TRP A 56 -13.14 1.94 -14.54
CA TRP A 56 -12.13 1.13 -13.86
C TRP A 56 -10.73 1.70 -14.12
N LEU A 57 -10.09 2.19 -13.08
CA LEU A 57 -8.72 2.72 -13.13
C LEU A 57 -7.76 1.68 -12.56
N PRO A 58 -6.60 1.43 -13.21
CA PRO A 58 -5.57 0.58 -12.66
C PRO A 58 -5.01 1.17 -11.35
N ILE A 59 -4.61 0.29 -10.44
CA ILE A 59 -3.97 0.67 -9.18
C ILE A 59 -2.46 0.47 -9.35
N LEU A 60 -1.66 1.49 -9.00
CA LEU A 60 -0.21 1.36 -8.99
C LEU A 60 0.25 0.54 -7.79
N SER A 61 1.28 -0.27 -8.01
CA SER A 61 2.03 -0.94 -6.96
C SER A 61 3.51 -0.61 -7.12
N PRO A 62 4.27 -0.44 -6.04
CA PRO A 62 5.70 -0.14 -6.12
C PRO A 62 6.53 -1.32 -6.62
N TRP A 63 5.97 -2.53 -6.67
CA TRP A 63 6.69 -3.73 -7.07
C TRP A 63 5.74 -4.72 -7.75
N VAL A 64 5.93 -4.94 -9.06
CA VAL A 64 5.01 -5.67 -9.94
C VAL A 64 5.77 -6.61 -10.88
N GLY A 65 5.27 -7.84 -11.04
CA GLY A 65 5.70 -8.79 -12.03
C GLY A 65 4.59 -9.77 -12.39
N ALA A 66 4.85 -10.67 -13.31
CA ALA A 66 3.89 -11.69 -13.76
C ALA A 66 3.66 -12.73 -12.65
N GLY A 67 2.57 -12.59 -11.92
CA GLY A 67 2.19 -13.49 -10.82
C GLY A 67 2.91 -13.26 -9.49
N TRP A 68 3.64 -12.14 -9.34
CA TRP A 68 4.31 -11.76 -8.08
C TRP A 68 4.36 -10.24 -7.90
N GLY A 69 4.52 -9.77 -6.69
CA GLY A 69 4.61 -8.35 -6.38
C GLY A 69 4.01 -7.98 -5.02
N LEU A 70 3.96 -6.69 -4.74
CA LEU A 70 3.24 -6.17 -3.57
C LEU A 70 1.77 -5.94 -3.95
N VAL A 71 0.88 -6.72 -3.37
CA VAL A 71 -0.55 -6.70 -3.65
C VAL A 71 -1.30 -6.19 -2.42
N CYS A 72 -1.73 -4.93 -2.47
CA CYS A 72 -2.46 -4.27 -1.38
C CYS A 72 -3.57 -3.39 -2.00
N PRO A 73 -4.68 -3.96 -2.47
CA PRO A 73 -5.77 -3.18 -3.03
C PRO A 73 -6.45 -2.36 -1.93
N PRO A 74 -6.88 -1.12 -2.23
CA PRO A 74 -7.64 -0.31 -1.29
C PRO A 74 -9.03 -0.91 -1.04
N ASN A 75 -9.70 -0.48 0.02
CA ASN A 75 -11.09 -0.87 0.29
C ASN A 75 -12.07 0.21 -0.20
N PRO A 76 -13.32 -0.14 -0.48
CA PRO A 76 -14.37 0.86 -0.64
C PRO A 76 -14.45 1.76 0.59
N GLY A 77 -14.47 3.08 0.36
CA GLY A 77 -14.42 4.11 1.38
C GLY A 77 -13.02 4.68 1.63
N ASP A 78 -11.95 4.04 1.18
CA ASP A 78 -10.59 4.58 1.30
C ASP A 78 -10.42 5.84 0.43
N GLN A 79 -9.68 6.81 0.96
CA GLN A 79 -9.24 7.96 0.19
C GLN A 79 -7.99 7.59 -0.61
N VAL A 80 -8.00 7.94 -1.89
CA VAL A 80 -6.88 7.65 -2.82
C VAL A 80 -6.49 8.88 -3.62
N LEU A 81 -5.26 8.90 -4.11
CA LEU A 81 -4.81 9.87 -5.10
C LEU A 81 -4.97 9.30 -6.50
N VAL A 82 -5.62 10.07 -7.38
CA VAL A 82 -5.74 9.75 -8.80
C VAL A 82 -4.87 10.69 -9.61
N LEU A 83 -4.04 10.13 -10.47
CA LEU A 83 -3.27 10.85 -11.47
C LEU A 83 -3.92 10.66 -12.84
N PRO A 84 -4.33 11.74 -13.53
CA PRO A 84 -4.81 11.65 -14.91
C PRO A 84 -3.65 11.30 -15.84
N GLN A 85 -3.92 10.46 -16.83
CA GLN A 85 -2.94 10.09 -17.84
C GLN A 85 -2.91 11.16 -18.93
N GLU A 86 -1.75 11.75 -19.18
CA GLU A 86 -1.53 12.81 -20.18
C GLU A 86 -2.47 14.02 -20.04
N GLY A 87 -3.02 14.26 -18.86
CA GLY A 87 -3.98 15.32 -18.60
C GLY A 87 -5.42 14.97 -18.99
N ASP A 88 -5.71 13.73 -19.38
CA ASP A 88 -7.06 13.24 -19.63
C ASP A 88 -7.75 12.89 -18.31
N GLY A 89 -8.89 13.56 -18.03
CA GLY A 89 -9.68 13.31 -16.80
C GLY A 89 -10.44 11.97 -16.80
N GLU A 90 -10.64 11.35 -17.97
CA GLU A 90 -11.35 10.07 -18.09
C GLU A 90 -10.39 8.86 -17.93
N HIS A 91 -9.12 9.07 -18.22
CA HIS A 91 -8.08 8.07 -18.08
C HIS A 91 -7.10 8.47 -16.98
N GLY A 92 -6.85 7.56 -16.07
CA GLY A 92 -5.97 7.82 -14.93
C GLY A 92 -5.53 6.55 -14.24
N VAL A 93 -4.72 6.72 -13.21
CA VAL A 93 -4.25 5.64 -12.36
C VAL A 93 -4.45 6.01 -10.89
N VAL A 94 -4.79 5.04 -10.05
CA VAL A 94 -4.83 5.18 -8.60
C VAL A 94 -3.42 4.95 -8.07
N CYS A 95 -2.81 5.99 -7.47
CA CYS A 95 -1.41 5.94 -6.99
C CYS A 95 -1.24 5.33 -5.60
N GLY A 96 -2.33 5.18 -4.85
CA GLY A 96 -2.31 4.62 -3.51
C GLY A 96 -3.35 5.27 -2.60
N ALA A 97 -3.52 4.70 -1.42
CA ALA A 97 -4.40 5.22 -0.39
C ALA A 97 -3.71 6.31 0.43
N ALA A 98 -4.48 7.30 0.88
CA ALA A 98 -4.07 8.34 1.78
C ALA A 98 -4.82 8.19 3.12
N TYR A 99 -4.11 8.45 4.22
CA TYR A 99 -4.78 8.59 5.50
C TYR A 99 -5.62 9.86 5.55
N SER A 100 -6.70 9.82 6.31
CA SER A 100 -7.65 10.92 6.48
C SER A 100 -8.06 11.06 7.94
N ASP A 101 -8.84 12.09 8.26
CA ASP A 101 -9.41 12.25 9.62
C ASP A 101 -10.31 11.08 10.03
N LEU A 102 -10.92 10.39 9.06
CA LEU A 102 -11.75 9.21 9.28
C LEU A 102 -10.94 7.91 9.35
N ALA A 103 -9.78 7.87 8.68
CA ALA A 103 -8.90 6.70 8.60
C ALA A 103 -7.48 7.11 9.01
N ARG A 104 -7.24 7.22 10.32
CA ARG A 104 -5.95 7.66 10.87
C ARG A 104 -4.92 6.53 10.84
N PRO A 105 -3.62 6.85 10.63
CA PRO A 105 -2.56 5.86 10.69
C PRO A 105 -2.35 5.33 12.12
N PRO A 106 -1.79 4.11 12.27
CA PRO A 106 -1.13 3.72 13.50
C PRO A 106 -0.02 4.71 13.87
N SER A 107 0.18 4.95 15.17
CA SER A 107 1.20 5.91 15.66
C SER A 107 2.60 5.29 15.60
N ALA A 108 3.11 5.04 14.39
CA ALA A 108 4.46 4.54 14.19
C ALA A 108 5.49 5.66 14.41
N PRO A 109 6.58 5.43 15.18
CA PRO A 109 7.69 6.37 15.29
C PRO A 109 8.38 6.60 13.94
N SER A 110 9.03 7.76 13.81
CA SER A 110 9.87 8.04 12.63
C SER A 110 11.03 7.04 12.55
N GLY A 111 11.28 6.52 11.34
CA GLY A 111 12.34 5.56 11.09
C GLY A 111 11.95 4.10 11.28
N GLU A 112 10.73 3.81 11.69
CA GLU A 112 10.20 2.45 11.75
C GLU A 112 9.31 2.14 10.53
N LEU A 113 9.22 0.85 10.15
CA LEU A 113 8.31 0.37 9.12
C LEU A 113 7.32 -0.61 9.74
N TRP A 114 6.03 -0.27 9.65
CA TRP A 114 4.96 -1.09 10.19
C TRP A 114 3.99 -1.53 9.10
N LEU A 115 3.81 -2.82 8.95
CA LEU A 115 2.71 -3.42 8.19
C LEU A 115 1.68 -3.88 9.19
N VAL A 116 0.57 -3.15 9.30
CA VAL A 116 -0.48 -3.41 10.28
C VAL A 116 -1.77 -3.73 9.55
N HIS A 117 -2.31 -4.91 9.78
CA HIS A 117 -3.60 -5.31 9.23
C HIS A 117 -4.74 -4.93 10.19
N ARG A 118 -5.91 -4.65 9.64
CA ARG A 118 -7.11 -4.26 10.42
C ARG A 118 -7.55 -5.30 11.46
N SER A 119 -7.14 -6.56 11.34
CA SER A 119 -7.38 -7.62 12.34
C SER A 119 -6.51 -7.49 13.59
N GLY A 120 -5.50 -6.59 13.59
CA GLY A 120 -4.51 -6.42 14.65
C GLY A 120 -3.23 -7.21 14.44
N SER A 121 -3.15 -8.09 13.42
CA SER A 121 -1.88 -8.73 13.07
C SER A 121 -0.93 -7.73 12.41
N PHE A 122 0.37 -7.85 12.69
CA PHE A 122 1.37 -6.94 12.15
C PHE A 122 2.75 -7.59 11.97
N LEU A 123 3.54 -6.96 11.10
CA LEU A 123 4.98 -7.10 11.04
C LEU A 123 5.60 -5.71 11.17
N LYS A 124 6.54 -5.54 12.10
CA LYS A 124 7.19 -4.26 12.39
C LYS A 124 8.70 -4.41 12.36
N LEU A 125 9.37 -3.48 11.70
CA LEU A 125 10.81 -3.24 11.83
C LEU A 125 10.98 -2.07 12.80
N VAL A 126 11.50 -2.37 13.98
CA VAL A 126 11.56 -1.42 15.12
C VAL A 126 12.95 -0.79 15.21
N ALA A 127 13.02 0.43 15.71
CA ALA A 127 14.26 1.20 15.81
C ALA A 127 15.35 0.55 16.66
N ASP A 128 15.00 -0.37 17.57
CA ASP A 128 15.92 -1.15 18.37
C ASP A 128 16.60 -2.33 17.61
N GLY A 129 16.31 -2.46 16.32
CA GLY A 129 16.84 -3.51 15.44
C GLY A 129 16.07 -4.83 15.50
N THR A 130 14.93 -4.89 16.20
CA THR A 130 14.09 -6.09 16.25
C THR A 130 13.04 -6.11 15.14
N VAL A 131 12.66 -7.34 14.73
CA VAL A 131 11.50 -7.60 13.89
C VAL A 131 10.42 -8.19 14.78
N GLN A 132 9.27 -7.50 14.86
CA GLN A 132 8.15 -7.95 15.68
C GLN A 132 7.02 -8.47 14.79
N VAL A 133 6.50 -9.65 15.10
CA VAL A 133 5.34 -10.25 14.46
C VAL A 133 4.27 -10.52 15.52
N ASN A 134 3.04 -10.08 15.26
CA ASN A 134 1.88 -10.41 16.07
C ASN A 134 0.90 -11.25 15.24
N GLY A 135 0.56 -12.41 15.79
CA GLY A 135 -0.24 -13.45 15.12
C GLY A 135 0.58 -14.72 14.89
N ASP A 136 -0.09 -15.79 14.49
CA ASP A 136 0.56 -17.05 14.17
C ASP A 136 1.39 -16.92 12.88
N LEU A 137 2.60 -17.49 12.90
CA LEU A 137 3.48 -17.54 11.73
C LEU A 137 3.48 -18.95 11.15
N HIS A 138 2.80 -19.14 10.03
CA HIS A 138 2.81 -20.40 9.27
C HIS A 138 3.96 -20.39 8.26
N VAL A 139 4.96 -21.23 8.51
CA VAL A 139 6.14 -21.38 7.65
C VAL A 139 6.08 -22.73 6.94
N ALA A 140 5.96 -22.72 5.61
CA ALA A 140 5.94 -23.95 4.80
C ALA A 140 7.33 -24.60 4.66
N GLY A 141 8.40 -23.81 4.86
CA GLY A 141 9.79 -24.27 4.92
C GLY A 141 10.25 -24.48 6.34
N ASP A 142 11.56 -24.33 6.55
CA ASP A 142 12.17 -24.39 7.88
C ASP A 142 12.57 -22.99 8.37
N VAL A 143 12.74 -22.84 9.68
CA VAL A 143 13.23 -21.62 10.33
C VAL A 143 14.67 -21.86 10.78
N TYR A 144 15.57 -20.97 10.38
CA TYR A 144 16.99 -21.04 10.72
C TYR A 144 17.39 -19.90 11.64
N ASP A 145 18.13 -20.21 12.66
CA ASP A 145 18.90 -19.26 13.46
C ASP A 145 20.42 -19.52 13.29
N ARG A 146 21.26 -18.79 14.04
CA ARG A 146 22.71 -18.97 14.00
C ARG A 146 23.18 -20.33 14.53
N HIS A 147 22.31 -21.15 15.14
CA HIS A 147 22.64 -22.45 15.73
C HIS A 147 22.15 -23.63 14.87
N GLY A 148 21.28 -23.39 13.89
CA GLY A 148 20.76 -24.44 13.03
C GLY A 148 19.29 -24.21 12.70
N SER A 149 18.62 -25.24 12.21
CA SER A 149 17.21 -25.18 11.88
C SER A 149 16.32 -25.68 13.03
N LEU A 150 15.07 -25.23 13.02
CA LEU A 150 14.04 -25.69 13.94
C LEU A 150 13.77 -27.20 13.77
N ALA A 151 13.86 -27.72 12.55
CA ALA A 151 13.74 -29.17 12.29
C ALA A 151 14.90 -29.97 12.94
N GLN A 152 16.13 -29.45 12.87
CA GLN A 152 17.28 -30.07 13.58
C GLN A 152 17.08 -30.05 15.09
N LEU A 153 16.64 -28.94 15.65
CA LEU A 153 16.34 -28.83 17.07
C LEU A 153 15.32 -29.88 17.53
N ARG A 154 14.20 -30.01 16.77
CA ARG A 154 13.17 -31.04 17.03
C ARG A 154 13.76 -32.45 16.95
N GLY A 155 14.61 -32.71 15.93
CA GLY A 155 15.31 -33.98 15.79
C GLY A 155 16.18 -34.31 16.97
N HIS A 156 17.01 -33.38 17.46
CA HIS A 156 17.86 -33.56 18.64
C HIS A 156 17.00 -33.74 19.90
N TYR A 157 15.93 -32.97 20.06
CA TYR A 157 15.03 -33.10 21.21
C TYR A 157 14.40 -34.50 21.27
N ASN A 158 13.89 -35.01 20.16
CA ASN A 158 13.22 -36.32 20.08
C ASN A 158 14.17 -37.49 20.26
N GLN A 159 15.49 -37.30 20.07
CA GLN A 159 16.51 -38.33 20.21
C GLN A 159 17.27 -38.28 21.52
N HIS A 160 17.18 -37.20 22.32
CA HIS A 160 17.92 -37.11 23.58
C HIS A 160 17.39 -38.12 24.59
N THR A 161 18.30 -38.66 25.38
CA THR A 161 17.99 -39.61 26.44
C THR A 161 18.57 -39.13 27.77
N HIS A 162 17.90 -39.40 28.86
CA HIS A 162 18.39 -39.13 30.19
C HIS A 162 19.19 -40.36 30.72
N SER A 163 20.41 -40.16 31.18
CA SER A 163 21.29 -41.22 31.65
C SER A 163 20.92 -41.77 33.03
N ASN A 164 19.95 -41.17 33.72
CA ASN A 164 19.51 -41.59 35.04
C ASN A 164 18.04 -41.96 35.06
N ASN A 165 17.75 -43.13 35.66
CA ASN A 165 16.41 -43.63 36.04
C ASN A 165 15.46 -44.13 34.93
N GLY A 166 15.95 -44.66 33.82
CA GLY A 166 15.05 -45.36 32.87
C GLY A 166 13.98 -44.45 32.30
N ALA A 167 14.19 -43.15 32.27
CA ALA A 167 13.28 -42.22 31.67
C ALA A 167 13.13 -42.47 30.15
N SER A 168 11.91 -42.71 29.71
CA SER A 168 11.59 -42.87 28.30
C SER A 168 12.01 -41.65 27.49
N ARG A 169 12.25 -41.85 26.18
CA ARG A 169 12.44 -40.75 25.25
C ARG A 169 11.24 -39.78 25.32
N PRO A 170 11.47 -38.50 25.16
CA PRO A 170 10.35 -37.55 25.01
C PRO A 170 9.41 -38.03 23.91
N ASN A 171 8.11 -37.79 24.07
CA ASN A 171 7.18 -37.99 22.95
C ASN A 171 7.59 -37.13 21.76
N PRO A 172 7.58 -37.70 20.52
CA PRO A 172 7.81 -36.89 19.35
C PRO A 172 6.83 -35.73 19.34
N GLN A 173 7.32 -34.54 19.06
CA GLN A 173 6.47 -33.38 18.79
C GLN A 173 6.28 -33.33 17.28
N ASP A 174 5.02 -33.49 16.85
CA ASP A 174 4.61 -33.37 15.46
C ASP A 174 4.66 -31.92 14.96
#